data_05a85484807687bbc4dc55f79618b937
#
_entry.id   05a85484807687bbc4dc55f79618b937
#
_cell.length_a   1.000
_cell.length_b   1.000
_cell.length_c   1.000
_cell.angle_alpha   90.00
_cell.angle_beta   90.00
_cell.angle_gamma   90.00
#
_symmetry.space_group_name_H-M   'P 1'
#
loop_
_entity.id
_entity.type
_entity.pdbx_description
1 polymer ?
#
loop_
_entity_poly.entity_id
_entity_poly.type
_entity_poly.pdbx_seq_one_letter_code
_entity_poly.pdbx_strand_id
1 'polypeptide(L)'
;IGLYYARTLARMHHGWLKAYNRTDGVQGAMFILLIPADEACYTDAEKAKGSDFVQEKAIMPTLPLEDEVQDEHRPTVLIVDDDTDVVRYMKELLATRYNVIYRYDADSAFLSVKKDAPDIVISDVMMPGKSGYELCRDIKGSLQLSHIPVILLTAKADVDDQVHGLDCGADAYVTKPFEPQYLMALVNSQIKNREKIRALLSQATEVSSLDENVLSEQDNAFMKDLYELMENELSNDELDVTGMTERLHMSRTKFYYKVKGLT
;
A
#
# COMPACT_ATOMS: atom_id res chain seq x y z
N ILE A 1 8.95 -0.90 14.33
CA ILE A 1 8.30 -2.19 14.08
C ILE A 1 8.82 -3.24 15.07
N GLY A 2 10.15 -3.38 15.28
CA GLY A 2 10.73 -4.39 16.17
C GLY A 2 10.16 -4.40 17.60
N LEU A 3 9.97 -3.25 18.23
CA LEU A 3 9.40 -3.17 19.59
C LEU A 3 7.91 -3.52 19.64
N TYR A 4 7.16 -3.22 18.60
CA TYR A 4 5.77 -3.64 18.50
C TYR A 4 5.66 -5.17 18.37
N TYR A 5 6.50 -5.75 17.50
CA TYR A 5 6.56 -7.21 17.33
C TYR A 5 6.99 -7.90 18.62
N ALA A 6 8.03 -7.40 19.29
CA ALA A 6 8.47 -7.89 20.59
C ALA A 6 7.35 -7.81 21.65
N ARG A 7 6.55 -6.73 21.67
CA ARG A 7 5.39 -6.59 22.54
C ARG A 7 4.28 -7.59 22.22
N THR A 8 4.04 -7.85 20.94
CA THR A 8 3.05 -8.85 20.50
C THR A 8 3.49 -10.25 20.89
N LEU A 9 4.75 -10.62 20.64
CA LEU A 9 5.32 -11.89 21.09
C LEU A 9 5.23 -12.05 22.62
N ALA A 10 5.60 -11.01 23.38
CA ALA A 10 5.46 -11.04 24.83
C ALA A 10 4.02 -11.34 25.27
N ARG A 11 3.03 -10.72 24.62
CA ARG A 11 1.61 -10.96 24.91
C ARG A 11 1.15 -12.37 24.53
N MET A 12 1.62 -12.92 23.43
CA MET A 12 1.33 -14.30 23.03
C MET A 12 1.84 -15.32 24.06
N HIS A 13 2.92 -14.97 24.77
CA HIS A 13 3.45 -15.74 25.89
C HIS A 13 2.92 -15.30 27.25
N HIS A 14 1.73 -14.70 27.31
CA HIS A 14 1.08 -14.19 28.54
C HIS A 14 1.94 -13.20 29.35
N GLY A 15 2.94 -12.58 28.68
CA GLY A 15 3.88 -11.64 29.23
C GLY A 15 3.62 -10.18 28.82
N TRP A 16 4.58 -9.33 29.09
CA TRP A 16 4.52 -7.93 28.67
C TRP A 16 5.92 -7.35 28.41
N LEU A 17 5.95 -6.35 27.55
CA LEU A 17 7.12 -5.50 27.26
C LEU A 17 6.77 -4.04 27.59
N LYS A 18 7.58 -3.39 28.42
CA LYS A 18 7.43 -1.97 28.74
C LYS A 18 8.75 -1.23 28.53
N ALA A 19 8.63 0.03 28.12
CA ALA A 19 9.75 0.96 28.00
C ALA A 19 9.66 2.03 29.08
N TYR A 20 10.81 2.38 29.66
CA TYR A 20 10.96 3.41 30.67
C TYR A 20 12.16 4.30 30.32
N ASN A 21 12.11 5.57 30.70
CA ASN A 21 13.31 6.38 30.72
C ASN A 21 14.24 5.90 31.83
N ARG A 22 15.55 5.92 31.59
CA ARG A 22 16.53 5.59 32.62
C ARG A 22 16.47 6.65 33.73
N THR A 23 16.55 6.19 35.00
CA THR A 23 16.53 7.05 36.17
C THR A 23 17.88 7.17 36.85
N ASP A 24 18.91 6.53 36.31
CA ASP A 24 20.29 6.48 36.83
C ASP A 24 21.19 7.65 36.38
N GLY A 25 20.62 8.70 35.78
CA GLY A 25 21.34 9.87 35.29
C GLY A 25 22.02 9.67 33.91
N VAL A 26 21.92 8.49 33.33
CA VAL A 26 22.43 8.20 31.97
C VAL A 26 21.29 8.38 30.97
N GLN A 27 21.55 9.14 29.90
CA GLN A 27 20.55 9.32 28.84
C GLN A 27 20.31 7.99 28.11
N GLY A 28 19.04 7.55 28.03
CA GLY A 28 18.68 6.31 27.34
C GLY A 28 17.33 5.75 27.80
N ALA A 29 16.89 4.68 27.14
CA ALA A 29 15.68 3.93 27.47
C ALA A 29 16.04 2.57 28.08
N MET A 30 15.20 2.12 29.01
CA MET A 30 15.24 0.78 29.60
C MET A 30 14.01 0.01 29.14
N PHE A 31 14.22 -1.17 28.58
CA PHE A 31 13.16 -2.08 28.19
C PHE A 31 13.10 -3.25 29.15
N ILE A 32 11.90 -3.54 29.66
CA ILE A 32 11.66 -4.69 30.53
C ILE A 32 10.71 -5.64 29.81
N LEU A 33 11.19 -6.84 29.51
CA LEU A 33 10.41 -7.96 29.00
C LEU A 33 10.17 -8.93 30.17
N LEU A 34 8.90 -9.25 30.43
CA LEU A 34 8.50 -10.27 31.38
C LEU A 34 7.71 -11.34 30.67
N ILE A 35 8.13 -12.59 30.82
CA ILE A 35 7.45 -13.78 30.30
C ILE A 35 7.28 -14.74 31.47
N PRO A 36 6.07 -15.32 31.72
CA PRO A 36 5.87 -16.34 32.73
C PRO A 36 6.74 -17.57 32.42
N ALA A 37 7.43 -18.09 33.44
CA ALA A 37 8.22 -19.31 33.32
C ALA A 37 7.47 -20.55 33.84
N ASP A 38 6.30 -20.37 34.45
CA ASP A 38 5.51 -21.47 34.99
C ASP A 38 4.63 -22.11 33.91
N GLU A 39 4.73 -23.41 33.75
CA GLU A 39 3.90 -24.17 32.80
C GLU A 39 2.39 -24.03 33.07
N ALA A 40 1.98 -23.69 34.31
CA ALA A 40 0.59 -23.45 34.64
C ALA A 40 0.00 -22.22 33.95
N CYS A 41 0.84 -21.29 33.46
CA CYS A 41 0.42 -20.11 32.72
C CYS A 41 0.08 -20.40 31.24
N TYR A 42 0.32 -21.61 30.77
CA TYR A 42 0.13 -22.02 29.36
C TYR A 42 -0.90 -23.14 29.26
N THR A 43 -1.71 -23.11 28.22
CA THR A 43 -2.65 -24.19 27.89
C THR A 43 -1.90 -25.39 27.29
N ASP A 44 -2.51 -26.57 27.33
CA ASP A 44 -1.90 -27.80 26.76
C ASP A 44 -1.65 -27.71 25.24
N ALA A 45 -2.35 -26.82 24.54
CA ALA A 45 -2.13 -26.54 23.12
C ALA A 45 -0.89 -25.65 22.87
N GLU A 46 -0.47 -24.86 23.85
CA GLU A 46 0.68 -23.94 23.80
C GLU A 46 1.98 -24.62 24.29
N LYS A 47 1.88 -25.78 24.96
CA LYS A 47 3.03 -26.54 25.44
C LYS A 47 3.62 -27.39 24.31
N ALA A 48 4.92 -27.24 24.06
CA ALA A 48 5.62 -28.08 23.09
C ALA A 48 5.60 -29.55 23.56
N LYS A 49 5.10 -30.45 22.72
CA LYS A 49 5.15 -31.90 22.97
C LYS A 49 6.52 -32.44 22.55
N GLY A 50 7.42 -32.61 23.52
CA GLY A 50 8.61 -33.39 23.35
C GLY A 50 9.88 -32.67 22.89
N SER A 51 10.99 -33.24 23.15
CA SER A 51 12.37 -32.82 23.16
C SER A 51 13.00 -32.61 21.77
N ASP A 52 12.39 -31.88 20.89
CA ASP A 52 13.00 -31.45 19.64
C ASP A 52 13.50 -30.00 19.69
N PHE A 53 14.16 -29.65 20.82
CA PHE A 53 15.12 -28.56 20.79
C PHE A 53 16.36 -29.02 20.03
N VAL A 54 16.26 -29.16 18.73
CA VAL A 54 17.41 -29.02 17.87
C VAL A 54 17.81 -27.55 18.06
N GLN A 55 19.05 -27.33 18.49
CA GLN A 55 19.73 -26.04 18.33
C GLN A 55 19.88 -25.79 16.81
N GLU A 56 18.79 -25.60 16.13
CA GLU A 56 18.81 -24.91 14.87
C GLU A 56 19.22 -23.47 15.24
N LYS A 57 20.47 -23.11 14.88
CA LYS A 57 20.74 -21.72 14.50
C LYS A 57 19.47 -21.27 13.85
N ALA A 58 18.89 -20.18 14.40
CA ALA A 58 17.72 -19.56 13.80
C ALA A 58 18.09 -19.11 12.37
N ILE A 59 18.14 -20.08 11.48
CA ILE A 59 17.83 -19.91 10.09
C ILE A 59 16.32 -19.72 10.17
N MET A 60 15.90 -18.45 10.31
CA MET A 60 14.54 -18.11 9.94
C MET A 60 14.30 -18.81 8.63
N PRO A 61 13.30 -19.72 8.52
CA PRO A 61 12.99 -20.28 7.23
C PRO A 61 12.69 -19.07 6.36
N THR A 62 13.58 -18.76 5.44
CA THR A 62 13.23 -18.06 4.22
C THR A 62 12.32 -19.04 3.49
N LEU A 63 11.08 -19.15 3.96
CA LEU A 63 10.02 -19.64 3.11
C LEU A 63 10.11 -18.72 1.89
N PRO A 64 10.32 -19.26 0.69
CA PRO A 64 10.07 -18.51 -0.51
C PRO A 64 8.65 -17.98 -0.27
N LEU A 65 8.48 -16.66 -0.36
CA LEU A 65 7.15 -16.07 -0.37
C LEU A 65 6.56 -16.55 -1.69
N GLU A 66 6.01 -17.76 -1.69
CA GLU A 66 5.33 -18.32 -2.86
C GLU A 66 4.22 -17.33 -3.20
N ASP A 67 4.10 -17.01 -4.48
CA ASP A 67 2.98 -16.22 -5.00
C ASP A 67 1.71 -17.01 -4.66
N GLU A 68 1.02 -16.59 -3.61
CA GLU A 68 -0.24 -17.21 -3.22
C GLU A 68 -1.22 -17.05 -4.38
N VAL A 69 -2.02 -18.08 -4.63
CA VAL A 69 -3.09 -18.04 -5.61
C VAL A 69 -3.93 -16.79 -5.38
N GLN A 70 -3.87 -15.85 -6.31
CA GLN A 70 -4.61 -14.60 -6.21
C GLN A 70 -6.11 -14.93 -6.38
N ASP A 71 -6.91 -14.48 -5.45
CA ASP A 71 -8.37 -14.53 -5.55
C ASP A 71 -8.81 -13.33 -6.41
N GLU A 72 -9.35 -13.59 -7.60
CA GLU A 72 -9.80 -12.56 -8.56
C GLU A 72 -10.83 -11.58 -7.97
N HIS A 73 -11.47 -11.95 -6.85
CA HIS A 73 -12.49 -11.13 -6.19
C HIS A 73 -11.94 -10.24 -5.07
N ARG A 74 -10.65 -10.36 -4.73
CA ARG A 74 -10.01 -9.56 -3.69
C ARG A 74 -9.18 -8.44 -4.29
N PRO A 75 -9.28 -7.22 -3.72
CA PRO A 75 -8.39 -6.14 -4.14
C PRO A 75 -6.92 -6.50 -3.90
N THR A 76 -6.05 -6.02 -4.78
CA THR A 76 -4.61 -6.30 -4.74
C THR A 76 -3.84 -5.13 -4.13
N VAL A 77 -3.05 -5.41 -3.12
CA VAL A 77 -2.16 -4.44 -2.44
C VAL A 77 -0.72 -4.73 -2.83
N LEU A 78 -0.01 -3.72 -3.33
CA LEU A 78 1.44 -3.78 -3.54
C LEU A 78 2.15 -3.18 -2.33
N ILE A 79 3.03 -3.95 -1.70
CA ILE A 79 3.92 -3.52 -0.62
C ILE A 79 5.32 -3.27 -1.20
N VAL A 80 5.93 -2.15 -0.85
CA VAL A 80 7.30 -1.80 -1.27
C VAL A 80 8.10 -1.36 -0.06
N ASP A 81 9.07 -2.17 0.36
CA ASP A 81 9.94 -1.89 1.49
C ASP A 81 11.21 -2.75 1.36
N ASP A 82 12.38 -2.20 1.59
CA ASP A 82 13.65 -2.92 1.49
C ASP A 82 13.90 -3.84 2.71
N ASP A 83 13.18 -3.60 3.82
CA ASP A 83 13.21 -4.46 4.99
C ASP A 83 12.27 -5.67 4.83
N THR A 84 12.87 -6.85 4.67
CA THR A 84 12.13 -8.12 4.50
C THR A 84 11.23 -8.47 5.68
N ASP A 85 11.58 -8.05 6.90
CA ASP A 85 10.76 -8.30 8.09
C ASP A 85 9.52 -7.41 8.11
N VAL A 86 9.65 -6.17 7.63
CA VAL A 86 8.52 -5.27 7.43
C VAL A 86 7.57 -5.81 6.36
N VAL A 87 8.11 -6.25 5.23
CA VAL A 87 7.31 -6.87 4.15
C VAL A 87 6.54 -8.08 4.66
N ARG A 88 7.21 -9.00 5.37
CA ARG A 88 6.58 -10.19 5.95
C ARG A 88 5.45 -9.83 6.89
N TYR A 89 5.72 -8.90 7.82
CA TYR A 89 4.71 -8.43 8.77
C TYR A 89 3.49 -7.82 8.07
N MET A 90 3.71 -6.95 7.08
CA MET A 90 2.62 -6.33 6.34
C MET A 90 1.85 -7.35 5.49
N LYS A 91 2.56 -8.33 4.88
CA LYS A 91 1.92 -9.44 4.16
C LYS A 91 0.99 -10.22 5.09
N GLU A 92 1.45 -10.66 6.25
CA GLU A 92 0.63 -11.37 7.23
C GLU A 92 -0.60 -10.55 7.68
N LEU A 93 -0.41 -9.24 7.89
CA LEU A 93 -1.47 -8.33 8.29
C LEU A 93 -2.57 -8.20 7.21
N LEU A 94 -2.16 -8.03 5.94
CA LEU A 94 -3.05 -7.67 4.85
C LEU A 94 -3.64 -8.89 4.12
N ALA A 95 -2.94 -10.03 4.07
CA ALA A 95 -3.36 -11.23 3.34
C ALA A 95 -4.71 -11.81 3.79
N THR A 96 -5.18 -11.46 4.99
CA THR A 96 -6.50 -11.87 5.48
C THR A 96 -7.67 -11.30 4.66
N ARG A 97 -7.46 -10.16 3.97
CA ARG A 97 -8.51 -9.42 3.24
C ARG A 97 -8.16 -9.09 1.81
N TYR A 98 -6.87 -9.07 1.46
CA TYR A 98 -6.35 -8.57 0.19
C TYR A 98 -5.43 -9.61 -0.45
N ASN A 99 -5.34 -9.58 -1.77
CA ASN A 99 -4.19 -10.17 -2.46
C ASN A 99 -2.98 -9.28 -2.20
N VAL A 100 -1.86 -9.87 -1.83
CA VAL A 100 -0.65 -9.10 -1.50
C VAL A 100 0.47 -9.47 -2.45
N ILE A 101 0.97 -8.48 -3.18
CA ILE A 101 2.22 -8.54 -3.93
C ILE A 101 3.24 -7.63 -3.26
N TYR A 102 4.52 -7.91 -3.41
CA TYR A 102 5.56 -7.12 -2.74
C TYR A 102 6.79 -6.95 -3.62
N ARG A 103 7.54 -5.87 -3.38
CA ARG A 103 8.83 -5.57 -4.01
C ARG A 103 9.74 -4.93 -2.98
N TYR A 104 11.04 -5.06 -3.19
CA TYR A 104 12.05 -4.58 -2.25
C TYR A 104 12.74 -3.29 -2.71
N ASP A 105 12.39 -2.78 -3.87
CA ASP A 105 12.90 -1.55 -4.44
C ASP A 105 11.86 -0.85 -5.33
N ALA A 106 12.06 0.45 -5.54
CA ALA A 106 11.12 1.30 -6.27
C ALA A 106 11.05 0.97 -7.77
N ASP A 107 12.14 0.54 -8.40
CA ASP A 107 12.16 0.27 -9.84
C ASP A 107 11.38 -1.01 -10.18
N SER A 108 11.61 -2.08 -9.43
CA SER A 108 10.82 -3.32 -9.55
C SER A 108 9.35 -3.10 -9.17
N ALA A 109 9.10 -2.23 -8.18
CA ALA A 109 7.74 -1.83 -7.81
C ALA A 109 7.02 -1.12 -8.95
N PHE A 110 7.66 -0.16 -9.61
CA PHE A 110 7.06 0.56 -10.73
C PHE A 110 6.73 -0.35 -11.92
N LEU A 111 7.60 -1.34 -12.20
CA LEU A 111 7.32 -2.36 -13.21
C LEU A 111 6.12 -3.24 -12.81
N SER A 112 6.03 -3.60 -11.52
CA SER A 112 4.91 -4.36 -10.97
C SER A 112 3.60 -3.57 -11.05
N VAL A 113 3.60 -2.28 -10.72
CA VAL A 113 2.42 -1.40 -10.88
C VAL A 113 1.90 -1.40 -12.31
N LYS A 114 2.80 -1.34 -13.30
CA LYS A 114 2.42 -1.38 -14.73
C LYS A 114 1.87 -2.73 -15.18
N LYS A 115 2.42 -3.82 -14.65
CA LYS A 115 2.07 -5.18 -15.06
C LYS A 115 0.83 -5.68 -14.34
N ASP A 116 0.82 -5.54 -13.02
CA ASP A 116 -0.13 -6.21 -12.13
C ASP A 116 -1.32 -5.31 -11.77
N ALA A 117 -1.24 -4.00 -12.09
CA ALA A 117 -2.28 -2.98 -11.87
C ALA A 117 -2.93 -3.07 -10.46
N PRO A 118 -2.16 -2.94 -9.36
CA PRO A 118 -2.69 -3.09 -8.02
C PRO A 118 -3.76 -2.03 -7.69
N ASP A 119 -4.63 -2.34 -6.76
CA ASP A 119 -5.66 -1.40 -6.32
C ASP A 119 -5.13 -0.32 -5.39
N ILE A 120 -3.99 -0.57 -4.74
CA ILE A 120 -3.30 0.36 -3.87
C ILE A 120 -1.82 0.00 -3.73
N VAL A 121 -0.96 1.00 -3.56
CA VAL A 121 0.47 0.85 -3.28
C VAL A 121 0.75 1.36 -1.86
N ILE A 122 1.50 0.59 -1.08
CA ILE A 122 2.05 0.99 0.23
C ILE A 122 3.56 0.94 0.10
N SER A 123 4.22 2.08 0.19
CA SER A 123 5.68 2.17 -0.01
C SER A 123 6.37 2.79 1.19
N ASP A 124 7.50 2.19 1.60
CA ASP A 124 8.44 2.92 2.44
C ASP A 124 9.00 4.12 1.69
N VAL A 125 9.27 5.19 2.43
CA VAL A 125 9.90 6.41 1.91
C VAL A 125 11.40 6.21 1.74
N MET A 126 12.04 5.57 2.72
CA MET A 126 13.48 5.46 2.83
C MET A 126 13.96 4.11 2.29
N MET A 127 14.19 4.03 0.99
CA MET A 127 14.72 2.83 0.35
C MET A 127 16.06 3.13 -0.34
N PRO A 128 16.96 2.14 -0.46
CA PRO A 128 18.19 2.28 -1.25
C PRO A 128 17.90 2.60 -2.72
N GLY A 129 18.68 3.53 -3.29
CA GLY A 129 18.50 3.97 -4.67
C GLY A 129 17.35 4.97 -4.79
N LYS A 130 16.26 4.59 -5.42
CA LYS A 130 15.07 5.42 -5.62
C LYS A 130 14.15 5.40 -4.41
N SER A 131 13.81 6.55 -3.89
CA SER A 131 12.94 6.71 -2.73
C SER A 131 11.46 6.42 -3.04
N GLY A 132 10.66 6.18 -1.98
CA GLY A 132 9.21 6.06 -2.10
C GLY A 132 8.54 7.34 -2.60
N TYR A 133 9.11 8.51 -2.34
CA TYR A 133 8.63 9.77 -2.92
C TYR A 133 8.77 9.82 -4.44
N GLU A 134 9.91 9.37 -4.96
CA GLU A 134 10.15 9.31 -6.40
C GLU A 134 9.24 8.26 -7.06
N LEU A 135 9.06 7.10 -6.43
CA LEU A 135 8.09 6.09 -6.89
C LEU A 135 6.67 6.66 -6.95
N CYS A 136 6.24 7.36 -5.90
CA CYS A 136 4.94 8.01 -5.84
C CYS A 136 4.78 9.02 -6.98
N ARG A 137 5.77 9.91 -7.17
CA ARG A 137 5.76 10.90 -8.25
C ARG A 137 5.66 10.24 -9.62
N ASP A 138 6.36 9.15 -9.86
CA ASP A 138 6.31 8.42 -11.13
C ASP A 138 4.94 7.78 -11.37
N ILE A 139 4.32 7.23 -10.32
CA ILE A 139 2.96 6.67 -10.40
C ILE A 139 1.97 7.79 -10.68
N LYS A 140 1.98 8.86 -9.88
CA LYS A 140 1.05 9.98 -9.99
C LYS A 140 1.28 10.83 -11.23
N GLY A 141 2.52 10.94 -11.69
CA GLY A 141 2.87 11.60 -12.95
C GLY A 141 2.52 10.81 -14.21
N SER A 142 2.20 9.53 -14.07
CA SER A 142 1.80 8.68 -15.20
C SER A 142 0.31 8.76 -15.44
N LEU A 143 -0.10 9.23 -16.61
CA LEU A 143 -1.52 9.26 -17.01
C LEU A 143 -2.24 7.91 -16.82
N GLN A 144 -1.54 6.81 -16.99
CA GLN A 144 -2.11 5.46 -16.86
C GLN A 144 -2.30 5.01 -15.40
N LEU A 145 -1.47 5.52 -14.48
CA LEU A 145 -1.31 4.97 -13.13
C LEU A 145 -1.76 5.96 -12.04
N SER A 146 -2.00 7.24 -12.40
CA SER A 146 -2.32 8.32 -11.45
C SER A 146 -3.53 8.01 -10.56
N HIS A 147 -4.47 7.20 -11.06
CA HIS A 147 -5.66 6.78 -10.33
C HIS A 147 -5.37 5.76 -9.21
N ILE A 148 -4.17 5.17 -9.17
CA ILE A 148 -3.81 4.19 -8.13
C ILE A 148 -3.42 4.94 -6.85
N PRO A 149 -4.11 4.72 -5.72
CA PRO A 149 -3.75 5.36 -4.47
C PRO A 149 -2.40 4.86 -3.94
N VAL A 150 -1.62 5.79 -3.39
CA VAL A 150 -0.30 5.54 -2.81
C VAL A 150 -0.29 5.99 -1.36
N ILE A 151 0.01 5.06 -0.46
CA ILE A 151 0.27 5.33 0.96
C ILE A 151 1.79 5.28 1.17
N LEU A 152 2.35 6.34 1.75
CA LEU A 152 3.77 6.39 2.10
C LEU A 152 3.98 6.11 3.59
N LEU A 153 4.91 5.20 3.89
CA LEU A 153 5.35 4.89 5.24
C LEU A 153 6.64 5.67 5.52
N THR A 154 6.68 6.46 6.57
CA THR A 154 7.84 7.28 6.91
C THR A 154 8.30 7.07 8.34
N ALA A 155 9.61 7.10 8.58
CA ALA A 155 10.17 7.07 9.94
C ALA A 155 10.13 8.44 10.63
N LYS A 156 9.88 9.53 9.87
CA LYS A 156 9.93 10.90 10.37
C LYS A 156 8.56 11.54 10.41
N ALA A 157 8.29 12.22 11.52
CA ALA A 157 7.09 13.04 11.73
C ALA A 157 7.35 14.54 11.44
N ASP A 158 8.51 14.89 10.83
CA ASP A 158 8.87 16.28 10.60
C ASP A 158 8.00 16.93 9.53
N VAL A 159 7.63 18.18 9.77
CA VAL A 159 6.74 18.99 8.92
C VAL A 159 7.31 19.15 7.51
N ASP A 160 8.65 19.25 7.38
CA ASP A 160 9.32 19.39 6.08
C ASP A 160 9.19 18.14 5.21
N ASP A 161 9.23 16.94 5.81
CA ASP A 161 9.00 15.68 5.09
C ASP A 161 7.53 15.52 4.67
N GLN A 162 6.58 16.05 5.46
CA GLN A 162 5.16 16.09 5.09
C GLN A 162 4.89 17.06 3.92
N VAL A 163 5.60 18.18 3.86
CA VAL A 163 5.50 19.15 2.74
C VAL A 163 6.06 18.53 1.45
N HIS A 164 7.23 17.90 1.50
CA HIS A 164 7.78 17.15 0.36
C HIS A 164 6.88 15.99 -0.10
N GLY A 165 6.17 15.43 0.84
CA GLY A 165 5.21 14.38 0.60
C GLY A 165 3.94 14.85 -0.11
N LEU A 166 3.39 16.00 0.25
CA LEU A 166 2.25 16.62 -0.44
C LEU A 166 2.60 16.93 -1.90
N ASP A 167 3.84 17.34 -2.17
CA ASP A 167 4.32 17.65 -3.53
C ASP A 167 4.44 16.41 -4.44
N CYS A 168 4.55 15.19 -3.88
CA CYS A 168 4.60 13.97 -4.70
C CYS A 168 3.21 13.41 -5.05
N GLY A 169 2.14 13.96 -4.48
CA GLY A 169 0.75 13.56 -4.75
C GLY A 169 0.32 12.27 -4.05
N ALA A 170 0.96 11.87 -2.95
CA ALA A 170 0.53 10.71 -2.18
C ALA A 170 -0.84 10.91 -1.54
N ASP A 171 -1.66 9.85 -1.51
CA ASP A 171 -3.04 9.91 -0.98
C ASP A 171 -3.08 9.82 0.54
N ALA A 172 -2.04 9.29 1.16
CA ALA A 172 -1.89 9.25 2.62
C ALA A 172 -0.44 9.02 3.07
N TYR A 173 -0.18 9.45 4.31
CA TYR A 173 1.09 9.28 5.02
C TYR A 173 0.85 8.56 6.33
N VAL A 174 1.73 7.61 6.64
CA VAL A 174 1.70 6.86 7.89
C VAL A 174 3.09 6.84 8.50
N THR A 175 3.22 7.35 9.73
CA THR A 175 4.50 7.33 10.45
C THR A 175 4.78 5.95 11.05
N LYS A 176 6.00 5.46 10.90
CA LYS A 176 6.51 4.27 11.58
C LYS A 176 6.98 4.67 13.01
N PRO A 177 6.64 3.94 14.08
CA PRO A 177 5.79 2.73 14.10
C PRO A 177 4.30 3.07 14.02
N PHE A 178 3.55 2.29 13.27
CA PHE A 178 2.10 2.47 13.07
C PHE A 178 1.28 1.38 13.78
N GLU A 179 0.06 1.72 14.14
CA GLU A 179 -0.90 0.74 14.66
C GLU A 179 -1.51 -0.06 13.49
N PRO A 180 -1.50 -1.42 13.56
CA PRO A 180 -2.01 -2.26 12.47
C PRO A 180 -3.45 -1.97 12.08
N GLN A 181 -4.31 -1.69 13.08
CA GLN A 181 -5.71 -1.37 12.85
C GLN A 181 -5.87 -0.06 12.08
N TYR A 182 -5.00 0.92 12.33
CA TYR A 182 -5.00 2.20 11.61
C TYR A 182 -4.63 1.99 10.14
N LEU A 183 -3.54 1.25 9.86
CA LEU A 183 -3.12 0.95 8.49
C LEU A 183 -4.22 0.20 7.73
N MET A 184 -4.82 -0.84 8.34
CA MET A 184 -5.91 -1.60 7.75
C MET A 184 -7.14 -0.73 7.45
N ALA A 185 -7.51 0.18 8.35
CA ALA A 185 -8.62 1.10 8.16
C ALA A 185 -8.34 2.08 7.01
N LEU A 186 -7.11 2.59 6.92
CA LEU A 186 -6.68 3.50 5.87
C LEU A 186 -6.70 2.82 4.50
N VAL A 187 -6.11 1.63 4.36
CA VAL A 187 -6.13 0.84 3.12
C VAL A 187 -7.57 0.59 2.66
N ASN A 188 -8.43 0.12 3.58
CA ASN A 188 -9.84 -0.11 3.26
C ASN A 188 -10.58 1.18 2.83
N SER A 189 -10.27 2.31 3.45
CA SER A 189 -10.85 3.61 3.09
C SER A 189 -10.44 4.03 1.69
N GLN A 190 -9.15 3.92 1.33
CA GLN A 190 -8.64 4.29 0.02
C GLN A 190 -9.22 3.41 -1.09
N ILE A 191 -9.30 2.09 -0.88
CA ILE A 191 -9.91 1.17 -1.84
C ILE A 191 -11.40 1.49 -2.04
N LYS A 192 -12.16 1.69 -0.95
CA LYS A 192 -13.59 2.04 -1.04
C LYS A 192 -13.83 3.40 -1.71
N ASN A 193 -12.96 4.39 -1.49
CA ASN A 193 -13.06 5.68 -2.17
C ASN A 193 -12.87 5.50 -3.68
N ARG A 194 -11.90 4.70 -4.10
CA ARG A 194 -11.69 4.37 -5.52
C ARG A 194 -12.91 3.66 -6.13
N GLU A 195 -13.48 2.67 -5.43
CA GLU A 195 -14.70 1.97 -5.87
C GLU A 195 -15.89 2.95 -6.03
N LYS A 196 -16.05 3.88 -5.10
CA LYS A 196 -17.09 4.92 -5.20
C LYS A 196 -16.88 5.83 -6.41
N ILE A 197 -15.64 6.27 -6.64
CA ILE A 197 -15.28 7.10 -7.81
C ILE A 197 -15.61 6.37 -9.10
N ARG A 198 -15.21 5.08 -9.22
CA ARG A 198 -15.56 4.25 -10.36
C ARG A 198 -17.07 4.14 -10.57
N ALA A 199 -17.83 3.88 -9.49
CA ALA A 199 -19.29 3.79 -9.56
C ALA A 199 -19.94 5.10 -9.99
N LEU A 200 -19.44 6.25 -9.52
CA LEU A 200 -19.91 7.57 -9.93
C LEU A 200 -19.62 7.83 -11.41
N LEU A 201 -18.40 7.55 -11.87
CA LEU A 201 -18.00 7.75 -13.28
C LEU A 201 -18.79 6.83 -14.23
N SER A 202 -19.05 5.59 -13.83
CA SER A 202 -19.86 4.66 -14.65
C SER A 202 -21.35 5.05 -14.76
N GLN A 203 -21.85 5.89 -13.85
CA GLN A 203 -23.25 6.37 -13.83
C GLN A 203 -23.40 7.82 -14.33
N ALA A 204 -22.29 8.55 -14.42
CA ALA A 204 -22.32 9.95 -14.83
C ALA A 204 -22.61 10.05 -16.33
N THR A 205 -23.72 10.73 -16.65
CA THR A 205 -24.11 11.07 -18.04
C THR A 205 -23.46 12.38 -18.48
N GLU A 206 -22.96 13.20 -17.52
CA GLU A 206 -22.29 14.47 -17.77
C GLU A 206 -21.18 14.70 -16.71
N VAL A 207 -19.97 15.08 -17.16
CA VAL A 207 -18.81 15.40 -16.27
C VAL A 207 -19.07 16.61 -15.40
N SER A 208 -19.91 17.55 -15.85
CA SER A 208 -20.25 18.76 -15.10
C SER A 208 -20.90 18.52 -13.74
N SER A 209 -21.28 17.27 -13.44
CA SER A 209 -21.85 16.86 -12.13
C SER A 209 -20.83 16.28 -11.15
N LEU A 210 -19.58 16.12 -11.55
CA LEU A 210 -18.52 15.58 -10.67
C LEU A 210 -17.83 16.73 -9.94
N ASP A 211 -17.71 16.59 -8.62
CA ASP A 211 -16.92 17.52 -7.79
C ASP A 211 -15.44 17.45 -8.26
N GLU A 212 -14.84 18.58 -8.62
CA GLU A 212 -13.46 18.69 -9.11
C GLU A 212 -12.41 18.09 -8.13
N ASN A 213 -12.79 17.91 -6.87
CA ASN A 213 -11.93 17.37 -5.82
C ASN A 213 -11.93 15.83 -5.71
N VAL A 214 -12.69 15.13 -6.56
CA VAL A 214 -12.86 13.67 -6.46
C VAL A 214 -11.78 12.91 -7.21
N LEU A 215 -11.24 13.50 -8.26
CA LEU A 215 -10.21 12.92 -9.12
C LEU A 215 -8.90 13.70 -9.01
N SER A 216 -7.79 13.08 -9.36
CA SER A 216 -6.53 13.81 -9.55
C SER A 216 -6.66 14.83 -10.67
N GLU A 217 -5.84 15.89 -10.66
CA GLU A 217 -5.85 16.89 -11.75
C GLU A 217 -5.69 16.26 -13.13
N GLN A 218 -4.85 15.23 -13.25
CA GLN A 218 -4.63 14.52 -14.51
C GLN A 218 -5.83 13.66 -14.92
N ASP A 219 -6.52 13.07 -13.95
CA ASP A 219 -7.72 12.29 -14.20
C ASP A 219 -8.87 13.19 -14.62
N ASN A 220 -9.02 14.35 -13.96
CA ASN A 220 -10.00 15.36 -14.32
C ASN A 220 -9.76 15.90 -15.74
N ALA A 221 -8.51 16.26 -16.08
CA ALA A 221 -8.17 16.74 -17.40
C ALA A 221 -8.48 15.67 -18.49
N PHE A 222 -8.06 14.42 -18.25
CA PHE A 222 -8.36 13.33 -19.18
C PHE A 222 -9.86 13.10 -19.37
N MET A 223 -10.64 13.10 -18.29
CA MET A 223 -12.09 12.90 -18.37
C MET A 223 -12.76 14.05 -19.12
N LYS A 224 -12.34 15.30 -18.86
CA LYS A 224 -12.84 16.47 -19.58
C LYS A 224 -12.57 16.36 -21.09
N ASP A 225 -11.31 16.09 -21.47
CA ASP A 225 -10.92 15.93 -22.89
C ASP A 225 -11.70 14.80 -23.55
N LEU A 226 -11.91 13.68 -22.86
CA LEU A 226 -12.68 12.53 -23.35
C LEU A 226 -14.15 12.90 -23.59
N TYR A 227 -14.79 13.58 -22.65
CA TYR A 227 -16.19 13.97 -22.79
C TYR A 227 -16.38 15.06 -23.86
N GLU A 228 -15.51 16.07 -23.91
CA GLU A 228 -15.53 17.07 -24.98
C GLU A 228 -15.38 16.42 -26.37
N LEU A 229 -14.50 15.43 -26.47
CA LEU A 229 -14.35 14.65 -27.70
C LEU A 229 -15.62 13.90 -28.06
N MET A 230 -16.22 13.22 -27.08
CA MET A 230 -17.45 12.45 -27.30
C MET A 230 -18.62 13.38 -27.69
N GLU A 231 -18.81 14.51 -27.01
CA GLU A 231 -19.86 15.48 -27.34
C GLU A 231 -19.72 16.07 -28.76
N ASN A 232 -18.49 16.43 -29.13
CA ASN A 232 -18.22 17.01 -30.43
C ASN A 232 -18.39 16.01 -31.58
N GLU A 233 -18.26 14.72 -31.30
CA GLU A 233 -18.27 13.65 -32.31
C GLU A 233 -19.49 12.72 -32.20
N LEU A 234 -20.48 13.05 -31.37
CA LEU A 234 -21.72 12.26 -31.21
C LEU A 234 -22.44 11.93 -32.53
N SER A 235 -22.25 12.75 -33.55
CA SER A 235 -22.86 12.60 -34.89
C SER A 235 -21.95 11.90 -35.90
N ASN A 236 -20.75 11.47 -35.48
CA ASN A 236 -19.77 10.85 -36.35
C ASN A 236 -19.81 9.31 -36.24
N ASP A 237 -20.51 8.68 -37.14
CA ASP A 237 -20.66 7.20 -37.21
C ASP A 237 -19.33 6.45 -37.41
N GLU A 238 -18.25 7.16 -37.79
CA GLU A 238 -16.91 6.58 -38.02
C GLU A 238 -15.99 6.70 -36.78
N LEU A 239 -16.47 7.31 -35.67
CA LEU A 239 -15.64 7.43 -34.46
C LEU A 239 -15.45 6.07 -33.80
N ASP A 240 -14.27 5.50 -34.00
CA ASP A 240 -13.85 4.28 -33.31
C ASP A 240 -12.79 4.58 -32.22
N VAL A 241 -12.39 3.55 -31.48
CA VAL A 241 -11.34 3.66 -30.45
C VAL A 241 -10.03 4.18 -31.04
N THR A 242 -9.74 3.94 -32.31
CA THR A 242 -8.52 4.46 -32.96
C THR A 242 -8.60 5.97 -33.10
N GLY A 243 -9.71 6.46 -33.65
CA GLY A 243 -9.95 7.89 -33.82
C GLY A 243 -9.94 8.64 -32.47
N MET A 244 -10.53 8.05 -31.42
CA MET A 244 -10.45 8.62 -30.06
C MET A 244 -9.02 8.72 -29.56
N THR A 245 -8.22 7.66 -29.70
CA THR A 245 -6.85 7.63 -29.20
C THR A 245 -5.91 8.56 -29.96
N GLU A 246 -6.11 8.73 -31.27
CA GLU A 246 -5.34 9.70 -32.07
C GLU A 246 -5.62 11.14 -31.63
N ARG A 247 -6.88 11.50 -31.39
CA ARG A 247 -7.28 12.85 -30.95
C ARG A 247 -6.85 13.15 -29.53
N LEU A 248 -6.87 12.16 -28.63
CA LEU A 248 -6.37 12.27 -27.27
C LEU A 248 -4.83 12.12 -27.18
N HIS A 249 -4.13 12.02 -28.33
CA HIS A 249 -2.67 11.88 -28.43
C HIS A 249 -2.09 10.74 -27.55
N MET A 250 -2.79 9.61 -27.50
CA MET A 250 -2.35 8.47 -26.72
C MET A 250 -2.41 7.15 -27.50
N SER A 251 -1.69 6.13 -27.04
CA SER A 251 -1.81 4.79 -27.62
C SER A 251 -3.09 4.08 -27.16
N ARG A 252 -3.62 3.14 -27.95
CA ARG A 252 -4.79 2.31 -27.58
C ARG A 252 -4.61 1.64 -26.22
N THR A 253 -3.41 1.13 -25.94
CA THR A 253 -3.09 0.48 -24.66
C THR A 253 -3.22 1.47 -23.49
N LYS A 254 -2.67 2.68 -23.64
CA LYS A 254 -2.78 3.73 -22.62
C LYS A 254 -4.22 4.12 -22.37
N PHE A 255 -4.99 4.33 -23.43
CA PHE A 255 -6.41 4.67 -23.35
C PHE A 255 -7.20 3.59 -22.61
N TYR A 256 -7.04 2.31 -23.01
CA TYR A 256 -7.74 1.19 -22.39
C TYR A 256 -7.46 1.11 -20.89
N TYR A 257 -6.18 1.14 -20.47
CA TYR A 257 -5.83 1.08 -19.05
C TYR A 257 -6.34 2.29 -18.27
N LYS A 258 -6.32 3.49 -18.86
CA LYS A 258 -6.82 4.69 -18.20
C LYS A 258 -8.33 4.63 -18.01
N VAL A 259 -9.08 4.32 -19.04
CA VAL A 259 -10.53 4.16 -18.94
C VAL A 259 -10.90 3.05 -17.95
N LYS A 260 -10.29 1.84 -18.09
CA LYS A 260 -10.51 0.74 -17.15
C LYS A 260 -10.15 1.08 -15.70
N GLY A 261 -9.16 1.93 -15.50
CA GLY A 261 -8.76 2.38 -14.14
C GLY A 261 -9.74 3.34 -13.52
N LEU A 262 -10.45 4.12 -14.33
CA LEU A 262 -11.42 5.14 -13.89
C LEU A 262 -12.87 4.63 -13.89
N THR A 263 -13.22 3.74 -14.79
CA THR A 263 -14.56 3.13 -14.90
C THR A 263 -14.56 1.68 -14.42
#